data_0d7e9a16d286003e73e3ccbd508edd02
#
_entry.id   0d7e9a16d286003e73e3ccbd508edd02
#
_cell.length_a   1.000
_cell.length_b   1.000
_cell.length_c   1.000
_cell.angle_alpha   90.00
_cell.angle_beta   90.00
_cell.angle_gamma   90.00
#
_symmetry.space_group_name_H-M   'P 1'
#
loop_
_entity.id
_entity.type
_entity.pdbx_description
1 polymer ?
#
loop_
_entity_poly.entity_id
_entity_poly.type
_entity_poly.pdbx_seq_one_letter_code
_entity_poly.pdbx_strand_id
1 'polypeptide(L)'
;MHHLALIDLGTVALIITAIVGLLIFGIVISFFSVWLRAWLAGAYVGFTELIAMRLRQVPYGMVVDARITAKKAGIDIPINEIEAHFLAGGNVIPTVQALIAAQKAGITLDWNRACAIDLATKGSGKSVVEAVRTSVDPKVIDCPNPASGRTTIDGVAKDGIQVKVRARVTVRTNLDRFVGGAKEDTIIARVGEGIVTTIGSADTYKTVLESPDSISKVVLHRGLDVGTAFEILSIDIADVDVGENVGAQLQEAQAEANKNMAQAQAEIRRAAAVALEQEMVARVAEMKAKVVEAEAQVPLAMAEAFRNGHLGVMDYYRMENVKSDTQMRSSISKGEA
;
A
#
# COMPACT_ATOMS: atom_id res chain seq x y z
N MET A 1 -52.93 58.01 -49.24
CA MET A 1 -51.95 56.97 -48.88
C MET A 1 -50.56 57.45 -49.28
N HIS A 2 -49.85 58.24 -48.48
CA HIS A 2 -48.40 58.51 -48.54
C HIS A 2 -47.98 59.36 -47.36
N HIS A 3 -48.08 58.84 -46.14
CA HIS A 3 -47.39 59.39 -44.96
C HIS A 3 -46.61 58.23 -44.32
N LEU A 4 -45.79 57.60 -45.10
CA LEU A 4 -44.68 56.76 -44.55
C LEU A 4 -43.43 57.63 -44.53
N ALA A 5 -43.43 58.37 -43.46
CA ALA A 5 -42.27 58.80 -42.69
C ALA A 5 -40.95 58.80 -43.44
N LEU A 6 -40.52 59.95 -43.93
CA LEU A 6 -39.10 60.28 -43.91
C LEU A 6 -38.71 60.34 -42.43
N ILE A 7 -38.30 59.20 -41.88
CA ILE A 7 -37.61 59.17 -40.60
C ILE A 7 -36.35 60.01 -40.85
N ASP A 8 -36.36 61.21 -40.44
CA ASP A 8 -35.27 62.19 -40.61
C ASP A 8 -34.03 61.56 -39.95
N LEU A 9 -32.89 61.49 -40.66
CA LEU A 9 -31.63 60.91 -40.18
C LEU A 9 -31.29 61.42 -38.76
N GLY A 10 -31.71 62.64 -38.43
CA GLY A 10 -31.61 63.24 -37.13
C GLY A 10 -32.45 62.59 -36.04
N THR A 11 -33.67 62.10 -36.35
CA THR A 11 -34.53 61.44 -35.36
C THR A 11 -34.00 59.99 -35.08
N VAL A 12 -33.46 59.30 -36.07
CA VAL A 12 -32.81 58.02 -35.90
C VAL A 12 -31.55 58.17 -35.03
N ALA A 13 -30.72 59.18 -35.30
CA ALA A 13 -29.51 59.43 -34.50
C ALA A 13 -29.88 59.78 -33.04
N LEU A 14 -30.94 60.51 -32.79
CA LEU A 14 -31.40 60.87 -31.46
C LEU A 14 -31.93 59.64 -30.68
N ILE A 15 -32.69 58.77 -31.33
CA ILE A 15 -33.14 57.48 -30.74
C ILE A 15 -31.97 56.58 -30.38
N ILE A 16 -30.99 56.43 -31.26
CA ILE A 16 -29.81 55.66 -31.01
C ILE A 16 -29.01 56.19 -29.82
N THR A 17 -28.84 57.57 -29.78
CA THR A 17 -28.13 58.19 -28.66
C THR A 17 -28.87 58.02 -27.34
N ALA A 18 -30.23 58.13 -27.35
CA ALA A 18 -31.06 57.90 -26.17
C ALA A 18 -30.96 56.43 -25.67
N ILE A 19 -30.98 55.44 -26.58
CA ILE A 19 -30.82 54.00 -26.25
C ILE A 19 -29.43 53.74 -25.66
N VAL A 20 -28.38 54.29 -26.29
CA VAL A 20 -26.99 54.15 -25.78
C VAL A 20 -26.84 54.83 -24.41
N GLY A 21 -27.41 56.04 -24.24
CA GLY A 21 -27.44 56.75 -22.96
C GLY A 21 -28.14 55.93 -21.86
N LEU A 22 -29.28 55.30 -22.18
CA LEU A 22 -30.03 54.48 -21.23
C LEU A 22 -29.29 53.19 -20.88
N LEU A 23 -28.60 52.56 -21.84
CA LEU A 23 -27.73 51.39 -21.59
C LEU A 23 -26.55 51.78 -20.69
N ILE A 24 -25.86 52.89 -20.98
CA ILE A 24 -24.74 53.35 -20.15
C ILE A 24 -25.24 53.71 -18.74
N PHE A 25 -26.40 54.36 -18.62
CA PHE A 25 -27.00 54.68 -17.33
C PHE A 25 -27.36 53.42 -16.52
N GLY A 26 -27.91 52.37 -17.14
CA GLY A 26 -28.19 51.07 -16.51
C GLY A 26 -26.92 50.39 -16.01
N ILE A 27 -25.84 50.43 -16.80
CA ILE A 27 -24.53 49.89 -16.42
C ILE A 27 -23.98 50.66 -15.21
N VAL A 28 -23.99 52.02 -15.25
CA VAL A 28 -23.50 52.86 -14.15
C VAL A 28 -24.27 52.61 -12.86
N ILE A 29 -25.60 52.48 -12.90
CA ILE A 29 -26.42 52.16 -11.71
C ILE A 29 -26.01 50.79 -11.12
N SER A 30 -25.78 49.78 -11.95
CA SER A 30 -25.37 48.47 -11.48
C SER A 30 -24.04 48.51 -10.71
N PHE A 31 -23.04 49.21 -11.21
CA PHE A 31 -21.76 49.38 -10.51
C PHE A 31 -21.89 50.31 -9.28
N PHE A 32 -22.69 51.33 -9.36
CA PHE A 32 -22.89 52.29 -8.27
C PHE A 32 -23.43 51.61 -7.01
N SER A 33 -24.37 50.70 -7.13
CA SER A 33 -24.93 49.96 -5.99
C SER A 33 -23.87 49.13 -5.24
N VAL A 34 -22.98 48.47 -5.98
CA VAL A 34 -21.88 47.67 -5.39
C VAL A 34 -20.82 48.59 -4.79
N TRP A 35 -20.44 49.63 -5.49
CA TRP A 35 -19.49 50.63 -5.01
C TRP A 35 -19.97 51.33 -3.72
N LEU A 36 -21.25 51.71 -3.65
CA LEU A 36 -21.82 52.35 -2.45
C LEU A 36 -21.80 51.40 -1.24
N ARG A 37 -22.13 50.11 -1.43
CA ARG A 37 -22.04 49.10 -0.37
C ARG A 37 -20.59 48.92 0.15
N ALA A 38 -19.61 48.89 -0.75
CA ALA A 38 -18.21 48.82 -0.40
C ALA A 38 -17.73 50.02 0.39
N TRP A 39 -18.14 51.23 -0.05
CA TRP A 39 -17.81 52.50 0.60
C TRP A 39 -18.39 52.58 2.02
N LEU A 40 -19.69 52.29 2.19
CA LEU A 40 -20.37 52.27 3.49
C LEU A 40 -19.78 51.20 4.46
N ALA A 41 -19.26 50.13 3.94
CA ALA A 41 -18.61 49.06 4.73
C ALA A 41 -17.14 49.38 5.07
N GLY A 42 -16.57 50.49 4.63
CA GLY A 42 -15.17 50.83 4.82
C GLY A 42 -14.19 50.00 3.97
N ALA A 43 -14.71 49.20 3.04
CA ALA A 43 -13.94 48.36 2.11
C ALA A 43 -13.80 49.09 0.76
N TYR A 44 -13.07 50.19 0.73
CA TYR A 44 -12.97 51.06 -0.43
C TYR A 44 -12.48 50.32 -1.67
N VAL A 45 -13.21 50.47 -2.77
CA VAL A 45 -12.90 49.88 -4.10
C VAL A 45 -12.99 50.98 -5.14
N GLY A 46 -11.99 51.07 -6.00
CA GLY A 46 -12.00 52.04 -7.10
C GLY A 46 -13.08 51.71 -8.12
N PHE A 47 -13.78 52.76 -8.61
CA PHE A 47 -14.80 52.56 -9.65
C PHE A 47 -14.19 51.96 -10.94
N THR A 48 -12.98 52.37 -11.28
CA THR A 48 -12.20 51.82 -12.40
C THR A 48 -11.87 50.35 -12.25
N GLU A 49 -11.62 49.87 -11.01
CA GLU A 49 -11.36 48.48 -10.70
C GLU A 49 -12.61 47.62 -10.96
N LEU A 50 -13.81 48.10 -10.61
CA LEU A 50 -15.07 47.41 -10.87
C LEU A 50 -15.30 47.21 -12.38
N ILE A 51 -15.03 48.26 -13.18
CA ILE A 51 -15.11 48.17 -14.64
C ILE A 51 -14.08 47.18 -15.19
N ALA A 52 -12.84 47.22 -14.70
CA ALA A 52 -11.77 46.32 -15.12
C ALA A 52 -12.09 44.86 -14.80
N MET A 53 -12.64 44.55 -13.61
CA MET A 53 -13.12 43.23 -13.24
C MET A 53 -14.22 42.73 -14.19
N ARG A 54 -15.16 43.59 -14.56
CA ARG A 54 -16.21 43.24 -15.51
C ARG A 54 -15.66 42.88 -16.88
N LEU A 55 -14.67 43.63 -17.37
CA LEU A 55 -14.01 43.35 -18.65
C LEU A 55 -13.22 42.02 -18.62
N ARG A 56 -12.65 41.64 -17.46
CA ARG A 56 -11.97 40.36 -17.23
C ARG A 56 -12.92 39.20 -16.91
N GLN A 57 -14.25 39.45 -17.00
CA GLN A 57 -15.29 38.46 -16.69
C GLN A 57 -15.27 37.95 -15.23
N VAL A 58 -14.73 38.75 -14.32
CA VAL A 58 -14.74 38.46 -12.89
C VAL A 58 -16.08 38.91 -12.29
N PRO A 59 -16.75 38.10 -11.46
CA PRO A 59 -17.98 38.47 -10.79
C PRO A 59 -17.69 39.50 -9.68
N TYR A 60 -17.59 40.80 -10.07
CA TYR A 60 -17.21 41.90 -9.20
C TYR A 60 -18.05 41.99 -7.91
N GLY A 61 -19.35 41.64 -7.97
CA GLY A 61 -20.21 41.61 -6.80
C GLY A 61 -19.72 40.64 -5.73
N MET A 62 -19.37 39.41 -6.13
CA MET A 62 -18.84 38.37 -5.24
C MET A 62 -17.49 38.77 -4.62
N VAL A 63 -16.59 39.33 -5.43
CA VAL A 63 -15.25 39.75 -4.98
C VAL A 63 -15.36 40.91 -3.98
N VAL A 64 -16.22 41.87 -4.25
CA VAL A 64 -16.47 43.02 -3.36
C VAL A 64 -17.16 42.57 -2.06
N ASP A 65 -18.16 41.69 -2.13
CA ASP A 65 -18.84 41.16 -0.93
C ASP A 65 -17.88 40.33 -0.05
N ALA A 66 -16.96 39.59 -0.66
CA ALA A 66 -15.88 38.86 0.04
C ALA A 66 -14.94 39.85 0.76
N ARG A 67 -14.52 40.95 0.08
CA ARG A 67 -13.70 42.00 0.70
C ARG A 67 -14.43 42.71 1.84
N ILE A 68 -15.71 43.04 1.67
CA ILE A 68 -16.55 43.65 2.72
C ILE A 68 -16.59 42.71 3.94
N THR A 69 -16.77 41.40 3.72
CA THR A 69 -16.84 40.40 4.80
C THR A 69 -15.52 40.33 5.55
N ALA A 70 -14.39 40.28 4.82
CA ALA A 70 -13.06 40.30 5.40
C ALA A 70 -12.80 41.55 6.23
N LYS A 71 -13.11 42.73 5.67
CA LYS A 71 -12.92 44.04 6.34
C LYS A 71 -13.74 44.17 7.62
N LYS A 72 -15.00 43.71 7.61
CA LYS A 72 -15.86 43.68 8.82
C LYS A 72 -15.31 42.73 9.89
N ALA A 73 -14.57 41.71 9.53
CA ALA A 73 -13.90 40.83 10.46
C ALA A 73 -12.54 41.36 10.95
N GLY A 74 -12.12 42.54 10.45
CA GLY A 74 -10.84 43.16 10.82
C GLY A 74 -9.66 42.75 9.96
N ILE A 75 -9.91 42.04 8.84
CA ILE A 75 -8.86 41.59 7.92
C ILE A 75 -8.88 42.48 6.68
N ASP A 76 -7.77 43.12 6.38
CA ASP A 76 -7.64 43.96 5.18
C ASP A 76 -6.93 43.23 4.07
N ILE A 77 -7.69 42.77 3.08
CA ILE A 77 -7.17 42.07 1.91
C ILE A 77 -7.34 43.00 0.70
N PRO A 78 -6.25 43.26 -0.04
CA PRO A 78 -6.35 44.05 -1.27
C PRO A 78 -7.27 43.37 -2.29
N ILE A 79 -8.06 44.16 -3.02
CA ILE A 79 -9.04 43.61 -3.96
C ILE A 79 -8.39 42.83 -5.12
N ASN A 80 -7.22 43.31 -5.56
CA ASN A 80 -6.43 42.65 -6.60
C ASN A 80 -5.97 41.22 -6.21
N GLU A 81 -5.71 40.99 -4.94
CA GLU A 81 -5.36 39.63 -4.44
C GLU A 81 -6.56 38.71 -4.45
N ILE A 82 -7.73 39.17 -4.07
CA ILE A 82 -8.99 38.43 -4.12
C ILE A 82 -9.34 38.08 -5.58
N GLU A 83 -9.19 39.08 -6.47
CA GLU A 83 -9.39 38.90 -7.91
C GLU A 83 -8.43 37.89 -8.50
N ALA A 84 -7.13 37.96 -8.16
CA ALA A 84 -6.11 37.05 -8.62
C ALA A 84 -6.42 35.60 -8.19
N HIS A 85 -6.87 35.40 -6.95
CA HIS A 85 -7.29 34.09 -6.45
C HIS A 85 -8.48 33.53 -7.25
N PHE A 86 -9.48 34.37 -7.55
CA PHE A 86 -10.59 33.94 -8.41
C PHE A 86 -10.12 33.55 -9.81
N LEU A 87 -9.26 34.36 -10.45
CA LEU A 87 -8.71 34.07 -11.78
C LEU A 87 -7.84 32.79 -11.81
N ALA A 88 -7.16 32.49 -10.72
CA ALA A 88 -6.46 31.21 -10.55
C ALA A 88 -7.42 30.01 -10.39
N GLY A 89 -8.75 30.29 -10.36
CA GLY A 89 -9.79 29.28 -10.24
C GLY A 89 -10.07 28.86 -8.78
N GLY A 90 -9.62 29.65 -7.80
CA GLY A 90 -9.91 29.41 -6.38
C GLY A 90 -11.33 29.79 -5.97
N ASN A 91 -11.74 29.32 -4.80
CA ASN A 91 -13.05 29.57 -4.20
C ASN A 91 -12.94 30.72 -3.19
N VAL A 92 -13.21 31.95 -3.66
CA VAL A 92 -13.01 33.18 -2.86
C VAL A 92 -13.79 33.20 -1.54
N ILE A 93 -15.09 32.86 -1.56
CA ILE A 93 -15.95 32.93 -0.37
C ILE A 93 -15.50 31.97 0.72
N PRO A 94 -15.30 30.67 0.46
CA PRO A 94 -14.79 29.73 1.47
C PRO A 94 -13.39 30.12 2.00
N THR A 95 -12.51 30.66 1.13
CA THR A 95 -11.16 31.07 1.55
C THR A 95 -11.21 32.24 2.53
N VAL A 96 -12.04 33.26 2.26
CA VAL A 96 -12.24 34.37 3.19
C VAL A 96 -12.90 33.93 4.50
N GLN A 97 -13.89 33.02 4.45
CA GLN A 97 -14.53 32.48 5.65
C GLN A 97 -13.53 31.69 6.49
N ALA A 98 -12.67 30.88 5.86
CA ALA A 98 -11.61 30.15 6.54
C ALA A 98 -10.60 31.07 7.23
N LEU A 99 -10.20 32.15 6.56
CA LEU A 99 -9.29 33.14 7.12
C LEU A 99 -9.90 33.83 8.34
N ILE A 100 -11.19 34.21 8.27
CA ILE A 100 -11.93 34.79 9.40
C ILE A 100 -12.05 33.82 10.56
N ALA A 101 -12.32 32.54 10.28
CA ALA A 101 -12.41 31.49 11.28
C ALA A 101 -11.05 31.28 11.98
N ALA A 102 -9.96 31.23 11.21
CA ALA A 102 -8.60 31.11 11.72
C ALA A 102 -8.23 32.27 12.66
N GLN A 103 -8.51 33.50 12.24
CA GLN A 103 -8.25 34.70 13.04
C GLN A 103 -9.04 34.69 14.35
N LYS A 104 -10.32 34.31 14.32
CA LYS A 104 -11.16 34.23 15.54
C LYS A 104 -10.71 33.10 16.49
N ALA A 105 -10.12 32.02 15.93
CA ALA A 105 -9.54 30.92 16.71
C ALA A 105 -8.13 31.24 17.21
N GLY A 106 -7.54 32.40 16.89
CA GLY A 106 -6.17 32.74 17.27
C GLY A 106 -5.09 32.00 16.50
N ILE A 107 -5.45 31.40 15.35
CA ILE A 107 -4.52 30.68 14.49
C ILE A 107 -3.95 31.66 13.44
N THR A 108 -2.63 31.68 13.31
CA THR A 108 -1.95 32.47 12.29
C THR A 108 -2.12 31.83 10.92
N LEU A 109 -2.97 32.43 10.08
CA LEU A 109 -3.17 32.02 8.70
C LEU A 109 -3.04 33.25 7.81
N ASP A 110 -2.06 33.27 6.92
CA ASP A 110 -1.89 34.32 5.94
C ASP A 110 -2.78 34.09 4.72
N TRP A 111 -3.18 35.18 4.03
CA TRP A 111 -4.01 35.12 2.82
C TRP A 111 -3.40 34.23 1.74
N ASN A 112 -2.11 34.41 1.45
CA ASN A 112 -1.42 33.62 0.43
C ASN A 112 -1.45 32.12 0.75
N ARG A 113 -1.30 31.78 2.02
CA ARG A 113 -1.37 30.38 2.49
C ARG A 113 -2.79 29.83 2.40
N ALA A 114 -3.80 30.61 2.75
CA ALA A 114 -5.19 30.22 2.58
C ALA A 114 -5.54 29.95 1.10
N CYS A 115 -5.07 30.80 0.18
CA CYS A 115 -5.19 30.60 -1.26
C CYS A 115 -4.45 29.32 -1.74
N ALA A 116 -3.24 29.09 -1.25
CA ALA A 116 -2.47 27.89 -1.59
C ALA A 116 -3.18 26.60 -1.13
N ILE A 117 -3.76 26.61 0.08
CA ILE A 117 -4.55 25.47 0.60
C ILE A 117 -5.78 25.25 -0.28
N ASP A 118 -6.53 26.31 -0.65
CA ASP A 118 -7.73 26.19 -1.48
C ASP A 118 -7.40 25.56 -2.84
N LEU A 119 -6.36 26.07 -3.50
CA LEU A 119 -5.94 25.54 -4.80
C LEU A 119 -5.41 24.11 -4.72
N ALA A 120 -4.68 23.77 -3.65
CA ALA A 120 -4.16 22.43 -3.44
C ALA A 120 -5.25 21.40 -3.10
N THR A 121 -6.33 21.83 -2.45
CA THR A 121 -7.47 20.96 -2.11
C THR A 121 -8.51 20.85 -3.20
N LYS A 122 -8.41 21.64 -4.24
CA LYS A 122 -9.33 21.63 -5.38
C LYS A 122 -9.32 20.24 -6.04
N GLY A 123 -10.48 19.59 -6.06
CA GLY A 123 -10.63 18.22 -6.58
C GLY A 123 -10.48 17.10 -5.55
N SER A 124 -10.04 17.39 -4.32
CA SER A 124 -9.92 16.35 -3.26
C SER A 124 -11.18 16.21 -2.39
N GLY A 125 -12.23 17.02 -2.66
CA GLY A 125 -13.46 17.04 -1.85
C GLY A 125 -13.30 17.71 -0.48
N LYS A 126 -12.11 18.18 -0.11
CA LYS A 126 -11.84 18.92 1.13
C LYS A 126 -11.80 20.40 0.85
N SER A 127 -12.20 21.23 1.82
CA SER A 127 -12.18 22.69 1.70
C SER A 127 -11.20 23.31 2.69
N VAL A 128 -10.76 24.55 2.39
CA VAL A 128 -9.93 25.34 3.33
C VAL A 128 -10.65 25.50 4.67
N VAL A 129 -11.97 25.67 4.64
CA VAL A 129 -12.79 25.82 5.85
C VAL A 129 -12.70 24.56 6.71
N GLU A 130 -12.73 23.38 6.11
CA GLU A 130 -12.58 22.10 6.82
C GLU A 130 -11.17 21.97 7.40
N ALA A 131 -10.14 22.36 6.67
CA ALA A 131 -8.76 22.34 7.17
C ALA A 131 -8.58 23.24 8.40
N VAL A 132 -9.14 24.45 8.38
CA VAL A 132 -9.14 25.34 9.54
C VAL A 132 -9.98 24.77 10.68
N ARG A 133 -11.16 24.20 10.39
CA ARG A 133 -12.00 23.58 11.42
C ARG A 133 -11.29 22.44 12.13
N THR A 134 -10.64 21.54 11.39
CA THR A 134 -9.88 20.41 11.97
C THR A 134 -8.58 20.85 12.64
N SER A 135 -8.10 22.06 12.40
CA SER A 135 -7.00 22.66 13.15
C SER A 135 -7.46 23.16 14.54
N VAL A 136 -8.72 23.62 14.63
CA VAL A 136 -9.33 24.10 15.90
C VAL A 136 -9.94 22.95 16.71
N ASP A 137 -10.65 22.06 16.00
CA ASP A 137 -11.37 20.91 16.56
C ASP A 137 -10.68 19.61 16.11
N PRO A 138 -9.94 18.96 16.99
CA PRO A 138 -9.20 17.74 16.63
C PRO A 138 -10.11 16.62 16.14
N LYS A 139 -9.64 15.89 15.14
CA LYS A 139 -10.34 14.74 14.55
C LYS A 139 -9.78 13.45 15.10
N VAL A 140 -10.66 12.50 15.39
CA VAL A 140 -10.27 11.13 15.73
C VAL A 140 -10.27 10.26 14.47
N ILE A 141 -9.19 9.53 14.27
CA ILE A 141 -8.99 8.60 13.16
C ILE A 141 -8.83 7.20 13.75
N ASP A 142 -9.61 6.24 13.26
CA ASP A 142 -9.46 4.84 13.64
C ASP A 142 -8.27 4.19 12.92
N CYS A 143 -7.50 3.41 13.65
CA CYS A 143 -6.36 2.67 13.13
C CYS A 143 -6.50 1.18 13.51
N PRO A 144 -6.73 0.29 12.51
CA PRO A 144 -6.77 0.54 11.08
C PRO A 144 -8.06 1.22 10.63
N ASN A 145 -8.06 1.76 9.42
CA ASN A 145 -9.26 2.35 8.82
C ASN A 145 -10.29 1.24 8.52
N PRO A 146 -11.52 1.31 9.06
CA PRO A 146 -12.55 0.30 8.82
C PRO A 146 -12.90 0.10 7.32
N ALA A 147 -12.75 1.16 6.52
CA ALA A 147 -12.98 1.10 5.07
C ALA A 147 -11.97 0.21 4.32
N SER A 148 -10.82 -0.11 4.92
CA SER A 148 -9.81 -1.00 4.34
C SER A 148 -10.11 -2.49 4.48
N GLY A 149 -11.23 -2.86 5.14
CA GLY A 149 -11.63 -4.24 5.39
C GLY A 149 -10.86 -4.91 6.54
N ARG A 150 -9.88 -4.25 7.14
CA ARG A 150 -9.17 -4.73 8.33
C ARG A 150 -9.77 -4.05 9.57
N THR A 151 -10.06 -4.85 10.59
CA THR A 151 -10.64 -4.35 11.85
C THR A 151 -9.61 -4.18 12.96
N THR A 152 -8.47 -4.87 12.87
CA THR A 152 -7.40 -4.87 13.87
C THR A 152 -6.03 -4.77 13.21
N ILE A 153 -5.08 -4.30 13.98
CA ILE A 153 -3.64 -4.36 13.69
C ILE A 153 -3.11 -5.58 14.41
N ASP A 154 -2.54 -6.50 13.65
CA ASP A 154 -2.04 -7.77 14.16
C ASP A 154 -0.53 -7.71 14.30
N GLY A 155 -0.03 -7.96 15.51
CA GLY A 155 1.39 -8.08 15.82
C GLY A 155 1.69 -9.39 16.53
N VAL A 156 2.88 -9.93 16.37
CA VAL A 156 3.31 -11.15 17.08
C VAL A 156 4.41 -10.78 18.06
N ALA A 157 4.20 -11.06 19.34
CA ALA A 157 5.20 -10.86 20.38
C ALA A 157 6.33 -11.93 20.29
N LYS A 158 7.44 -11.74 21.00
CA LYS A 158 8.59 -12.69 20.95
C LYS A 158 8.25 -14.09 21.44
N ASP A 159 7.23 -14.24 22.26
CA ASP A 159 6.71 -15.53 22.72
C ASP A 159 5.89 -16.28 21.65
N GLY A 160 5.74 -15.71 20.46
CA GLY A 160 5.03 -16.31 19.34
C GLY A 160 3.51 -16.15 19.39
N ILE A 161 2.97 -15.38 20.33
CA ILE A 161 1.53 -15.16 20.45
C ILE A 161 1.14 -13.89 19.69
N GLN A 162 0.10 -14.01 18.87
CA GLN A 162 -0.48 -12.90 18.14
C GLN A 162 -1.29 -12.03 19.07
N VAL A 163 -1.09 -10.71 18.97
CA VAL A 163 -1.89 -9.68 19.66
C VAL A 163 -2.57 -8.84 18.61
N LYS A 164 -3.87 -8.68 18.76
CA LYS A 164 -4.73 -7.87 17.86
C LYS A 164 -5.08 -6.58 18.58
N VAL A 165 -4.73 -5.46 17.98
CA VAL A 165 -4.88 -4.14 18.57
C VAL A 165 -5.74 -3.24 17.71
N ARG A 166 -6.60 -2.46 18.31
CA ARG A 166 -7.31 -1.35 17.69
C ARG A 166 -6.94 -0.06 18.40
N ALA A 167 -6.48 0.92 17.62
CA ALA A 167 -6.08 2.21 18.16
C ALA A 167 -6.94 3.34 17.58
N ARG A 168 -7.09 4.42 18.32
CA ARG A 168 -7.66 5.69 17.90
C ARG A 168 -6.59 6.76 18.00
N VAL A 169 -6.43 7.50 16.91
CA VAL A 169 -5.43 8.55 16.80
C VAL A 169 -6.13 9.89 16.76
N THR A 170 -5.93 10.73 17.74
CA THR A 170 -6.44 12.09 17.75
C THR A 170 -5.43 12.99 17.06
N VAL A 171 -5.84 13.62 15.97
CA VAL A 171 -5.00 14.49 15.16
C VAL A 171 -5.63 15.86 14.99
N ARG A 172 -4.77 16.87 14.85
CA ARG A 172 -5.21 18.19 14.39
C ARG A 172 -4.46 18.55 13.09
N THR A 173 -5.09 19.35 12.26
CA THR A 173 -4.47 19.81 11.02
C THR A 173 -3.42 20.88 11.33
N ASN A 174 -2.21 20.70 10.82
CA ASN A 174 -1.17 21.72 10.83
C ASN A 174 -1.23 22.49 9.51
N LEU A 175 -1.75 23.73 9.55
CA LEU A 175 -1.94 24.56 8.37
C LEU A 175 -0.62 24.95 7.70
N ASP A 176 0.50 24.95 8.44
CA ASP A 176 1.82 25.26 7.90
C ASP A 176 2.37 24.15 7.00
N ARG A 177 2.03 22.91 7.31
CA ARG A 177 2.47 21.72 6.57
C ARG A 177 1.38 21.12 5.68
N PHE A 178 0.22 21.78 5.58
CA PHE A 178 -0.94 21.21 4.88
C PHE A 178 -0.70 21.06 3.38
N VAL A 179 -0.05 22.06 2.78
CA VAL A 179 0.35 22.01 1.35
C VAL A 179 1.64 21.21 1.23
N GLY A 180 1.57 20.10 0.50
CA GLY A 180 2.70 19.16 0.33
C GLY A 180 2.86 18.12 1.45
N GLY A 181 2.07 18.19 2.51
CA GLY A 181 2.06 17.18 3.58
C GLY A 181 1.32 15.90 3.19
N ALA A 182 1.78 14.77 3.73
CA ALA A 182 1.12 13.49 3.55
C ALA A 182 -0.25 13.45 4.22
N LYS A 183 -1.18 12.66 3.66
CA LYS A 183 -2.58 12.57 4.09
C LYS A 183 -2.77 11.60 5.27
N GLU A 184 -4.03 11.47 5.72
CA GLU A 184 -4.46 10.63 6.85
C GLU A 184 -3.97 9.17 6.72
N ASP A 185 -4.02 8.60 5.51
CA ASP A 185 -3.59 7.22 5.25
C ASP A 185 -2.13 6.96 5.64
N THR A 186 -1.27 7.98 5.48
CA THR A 186 0.14 7.87 5.88
C THR A 186 0.30 7.82 7.40
N ILE A 187 -0.52 8.56 8.15
CA ILE A 187 -0.51 8.49 9.61
C ILE A 187 -0.99 7.12 10.07
N ILE A 188 -2.10 6.62 9.52
CA ILE A 188 -2.64 5.30 9.82
C ILE A 188 -1.57 4.22 9.57
N ALA A 189 -0.88 4.28 8.43
CA ALA A 189 0.18 3.33 8.10
C ALA A 189 1.36 3.39 9.08
N ARG A 190 1.86 4.60 9.39
CA ARG A 190 3.00 4.78 10.31
C ARG A 190 2.66 4.40 11.75
N VAL A 191 1.47 4.77 12.23
CA VAL A 191 1.00 4.38 13.56
C VAL A 191 0.83 2.86 13.62
N GLY A 192 0.23 2.25 12.59
CA GLY A 192 0.10 0.80 12.49
C GLY A 192 1.46 0.10 12.53
N GLU A 193 2.44 0.57 11.75
CA GLU A 193 3.83 0.07 11.79
C GLU A 193 4.46 0.24 13.18
N GLY A 194 4.27 1.41 13.80
CA GLY A 194 4.76 1.69 15.16
C GLY A 194 4.20 0.72 16.19
N ILE A 195 2.90 0.42 16.12
CA ILE A 195 2.22 -0.54 17.01
C ILE A 195 2.77 -1.95 16.78
N VAL A 196 2.82 -2.43 15.53
CA VAL A 196 3.37 -3.76 15.21
C VAL A 196 4.80 -3.91 15.68
N THR A 197 5.64 -2.90 15.47
CA THR A 197 7.04 -2.93 15.91
C THR A 197 7.15 -2.96 17.44
N THR A 198 6.28 -2.24 18.14
CA THR A 198 6.28 -2.21 19.60
C THR A 198 5.83 -3.55 20.17
N ILE A 199 4.78 -4.17 19.61
CA ILE A 199 4.34 -5.52 19.97
C ILE A 199 5.45 -6.54 19.71
N GLY A 200 6.08 -6.50 18.53
CA GLY A 200 7.16 -7.41 18.14
C GLY A 200 8.43 -7.27 19.00
N SER A 201 8.62 -6.14 19.67
CA SER A 201 9.73 -5.92 20.62
C SER A 201 9.41 -6.39 22.05
N ALA A 202 8.12 -6.58 22.37
CA ALA A 202 7.70 -7.06 23.68
C ALA A 202 8.09 -8.53 23.89
N ASP A 203 8.60 -8.85 25.09
CA ASP A 203 9.05 -10.21 25.40
C ASP A 203 7.88 -11.19 25.53
N THR A 204 6.73 -10.71 26.04
CA THR A 204 5.51 -11.52 26.18
C THR A 204 4.27 -10.71 25.84
N TYR A 205 3.24 -11.38 25.33
CA TYR A 205 1.93 -10.77 25.09
C TYR A 205 1.30 -10.19 26.36
N LYS A 206 1.61 -10.76 27.54
CA LYS A 206 1.11 -10.30 28.85
C LYS A 206 1.55 -8.88 29.15
N THR A 207 2.79 -8.54 28.86
CA THR A 207 3.32 -7.17 29.04
C THR A 207 2.55 -6.15 28.21
N VAL A 208 2.12 -6.54 27.00
CA VAL A 208 1.30 -5.69 26.12
C VAL A 208 -0.11 -5.51 26.69
N LEU A 209 -0.71 -6.57 27.23
CA LEU A 209 -2.05 -6.52 27.84
C LEU A 209 -2.08 -5.74 29.15
N GLU A 210 -1.03 -5.87 29.97
CA GLU A 210 -0.93 -5.18 31.27
C GLU A 210 -0.73 -3.67 31.12
N SER A 211 -0.08 -3.25 30.06
CA SER A 211 0.29 -1.83 29.85
C SER A 211 0.11 -1.38 28.40
N PRO A 212 -1.13 -1.29 27.87
CA PRO A 212 -1.39 -0.80 26.53
C PRO A 212 -0.88 0.62 26.29
N ASP A 213 -0.91 1.46 27.33
CA ASP A 213 -0.42 2.84 27.29
C ASP A 213 1.09 2.93 26.98
N SER A 214 1.85 1.89 27.27
CA SER A 214 3.28 1.84 26.91
C SER A 214 3.48 1.89 25.41
N ILE A 215 2.59 1.23 24.65
CA ILE A 215 2.59 1.25 23.18
C ILE A 215 2.32 2.66 22.70
N SER A 216 1.27 3.31 23.19
CA SER A 216 0.89 4.68 22.85
C SER A 216 2.05 5.65 23.05
N LYS A 217 2.73 5.59 24.19
CA LYS A 217 3.87 6.45 24.52
C LYS A 217 5.06 6.23 23.58
N VAL A 218 5.43 4.98 23.35
CA VAL A 218 6.56 4.63 22.46
C VAL A 218 6.29 5.09 21.04
N VAL A 219 5.07 4.88 20.55
CA VAL A 219 4.67 5.26 19.17
C VAL A 219 4.62 6.79 19.05
N LEU A 220 4.10 7.50 20.04
CA LEU A 220 4.05 8.98 20.06
C LEU A 220 5.46 9.60 20.06
N HIS A 221 6.38 9.06 20.85
CA HIS A 221 7.76 9.55 20.94
C HIS A 221 8.56 9.38 19.63
N ARG A 222 8.12 8.55 18.70
CA ARG A 222 8.78 8.37 17.40
C ARG A 222 8.59 9.52 16.43
N GLY A 223 7.70 10.49 16.72
CA GLY A 223 7.47 11.65 15.87
C GLY A 223 6.92 11.26 14.49
N LEU A 224 5.90 10.43 14.45
CA LEU A 224 5.33 9.87 13.21
C LEU A 224 4.59 10.90 12.34
N ASP A 225 4.34 12.09 12.87
CA ASP A 225 3.71 13.23 12.22
C ASP A 225 4.65 14.02 11.30
N VAL A 226 5.95 13.76 11.36
CA VAL A 226 6.94 14.46 10.53
C VAL A 226 6.64 14.27 9.03
N GLY A 227 6.52 15.40 8.29
CA GLY A 227 6.20 15.40 6.87
C GLY A 227 4.74 15.11 6.53
N THR A 228 3.83 15.11 7.53
CA THR A 228 2.40 15.01 7.33
C THR A 228 1.70 16.35 7.48
N ALA A 229 0.48 16.44 6.93
CA ALA A 229 -0.40 17.61 7.08
C ALA A 229 -1.03 17.72 8.48
N PHE A 230 -0.75 16.76 9.36
CA PHE A 230 -1.37 16.62 10.67
C PHE A 230 -0.32 16.56 11.78
N GLU A 231 -0.74 16.92 12.98
CA GLU A 231 -0.02 16.74 14.22
C GLU A 231 -0.78 15.75 15.10
N ILE A 232 -0.10 14.75 15.61
CA ILE A 232 -0.70 13.73 16.48
C ILE A 232 -0.74 14.27 17.91
N LEU A 233 -1.93 14.36 18.50
CA LEU A 233 -2.15 14.82 19.86
C LEU A 233 -2.13 13.64 20.86
N SER A 234 -2.84 12.57 20.54
CA SER A 234 -2.85 11.34 21.34
C SER A 234 -3.01 10.12 20.45
N ILE A 235 -2.55 8.98 20.97
CA ILE A 235 -2.78 7.66 20.43
C ILE A 235 -3.37 6.84 21.56
N ASP A 236 -4.63 6.45 21.43
CA ASP A 236 -5.36 5.73 22.45
C ASP A 236 -5.61 4.30 21.98
N ILE A 237 -5.17 3.32 22.75
CA ILE A 237 -5.45 1.91 22.46
C ILE A 237 -6.88 1.62 22.93
N ALA A 238 -7.77 1.35 21.97
CA ALA A 238 -9.18 1.16 22.23
C ALA A 238 -9.51 -0.28 22.63
N ASP A 239 -8.78 -1.24 22.09
CA ASP A 239 -9.03 -2.66 22.31
C ASP A 239 -7.76 -3.47 22.07
N VAL A 240 -7.54 -4.51 22.89
CA VAL A 240 -6.40 -5.43 22.77
C VAL A 240 -6.90 -6.85 22.98
N ASP A 241 -6.90 -7.64 21.91
CA ASP A 241 -7.30 -9.04 21.93
C ASP A 241 -6.10 -9.96 21.73
N VAL A 242 -6.16 -11.16 22.28
CA VAL A 242 -5.18 -12.22 22.05
C VAL A 242 -5.63 -13.05 20.84
N GLY A 243 -4.76 -13.18 19.86
CA GLY A 243 -4.98 -14.01 18.69
C GLY A 243 -4.45 -15.44 18.85
N GLU A 244 -3.98 -16.00 17.75
CA GLU A 244 -3.49 -17.37 17.69
C GLU A 244 -2.03 -17.48 18.20
N ASN A 245 -1.66 -18.68 18.62
CA ASN A 245 -0.26 -18.97 18.94
C ASN A 245 0.49 -19.38 17.65
N VAL A 246 0.98 -18.38 16.95
CA VAL A 246 1.72 -18.56 15.69
C VAL A 246 3.03 -19.32 15.94
N GLY A 247 3.65 -19.14 17.10
CA GLY A 247 4.87 -19.86 17.48
C GLY A 247 4.65 -21.37 17.56
N ALA A 248 3.55 -21.80 18.19
CA ALA A 248 3.21 -23.23 18.26
C ALA A 248 2.87 -23.82 16.88
N GLN A 249 2.09 -23.10 16.06
CA GLN A 249 1.77 -23.53 14.70
C GLN A 249 3.02 -23.68 13.83
N LEU A 250 3.98 -22.77 13.96
CA LEU A 250 5.24 -22.83 13.24
C LEU A 250 6.08 -24.06 13.69
N GLN A 251 6.12 -24.33 15.00
CA GLN A 251 6.82 -25.52 15.53
C GLN A 251 6.18 -26.84 15.05
N GLU A 252 4.85 -26.89 15.00
CA GLU A 252 4.10 -28.05 14.48
C GLU A 252 4.39 -28.25 13.00
N ALA A 253 4.31 -27.21 12.19
CA ALA A 253 4.63 -27.26 10.77
C ALA A 253 6.10 -27.67 10.51
N GLN A 254 7.04 -27.18 11.34
CA GLN A 254 8.44 -27.57 11.28
C GLN A 254 8.64 -29.06 11.62
N ALA A 255 7.96 -29.55 12.66
CA ALA A 255 8.02 -30.94 13.06
C ALA A 255 7.44 -31.88 11.98
N GLU A 256 6.33 -31.47 11.35
CA GLU A 256 5.74 -32.21 10.23
C GLU A 256 6.66 -32.23 9.00
N ALA A 257 7.25 -31.09 8.66
CA ALA A 257 8.24 -31.00 7.57
C ALA A 257 9.45 -31.89 7.83
N ASN A 258 9.98 -31.91 9.07
CA ASN A 258 11.08 -32.77 9.46
C ASN A 258 10.72 -34.26 9.38
N LYS A 259 9.50 -34.62 9.80
CA LYS A 259 8.96 -36.00 9.67
C LYS A 259 8.89 -36.42 8.20
N ASN A 260 8.34 -35.55 7.34
CA ASN A 260 8.22 -35.83 5.90
C ASN A 260 9.59 -35.97 5.23
N MET A 261 10.56 -35.14 5.59
CA MET A 261 11.95 -35.29 5.12
C MET A 261 12.59 -36.61 5.60
N ALA A 262 12.39 -36.99 6.85
CA ALA A 262 12.93 -38.28 7.37
C ALA A 262 12.28 -39.48 6.67
N GLN A 263 10.97 -39.42 6.39
CA GLN A 263 10.28 -40.47 5.63
C GLN A 263 10.80 -40.55 4.19
N ALA A 264 10.94 -39.44 3.51
CA ALA A 264 11.50 -39.42 2.15
C ALA A 264 12.92 -39.98 2.10
N GLN A 265 13.77 -39.62 3.07
CA GLN A 265 15.11 -40.20 3.18
C GLN A 265 15.10 -41.72 3.43
N ALA A 266 14.17 -42.21 4.26
CA ALA A 266 14.01 -43.62 4.51
C ALA A 266 13.57 -44.39 3.24
N GLU A 267 12.65 -43.81 2.46
CA GLU A 267 12.22 -44.37 1.18
C GLU A 267 13.35 -44.41 0.14
N ILE A 268 14.11 -43.31 0.04
CA ILE A 268 15.30 -43.28 -0.84
C ILE A 268 16.29 -44.39 -0.45
N ARG A 269 16.55 -44.58 0.84
CA ARG A 269 17.44 -45.66 1.32
C ARG A 269 16.89 -47.05 1.00
N ARG A 270 15.56 -47.26 1.16
CA ARG A 270 14.89 -48.49 0.79
C ARG A 270 15.00 -48.78 -0.70
N ALA A 271 14.70 -47.77 -1.53
CA ALA A 271 14.81 -47.88 -2.97
C ALA A 271 16.24 -48.17 -3.42
N ALA A 272 17.24 -47.52 -2.81
CA ALA A 272 18.64 -47.77 -3.07
C ALA A 272 19.07 -49.22 -2.67
N ALA A 273 18.57 -49.71 -1.53
CA ALA A 273 18.85 -51.08 -1.09
C ALA A 273 18.23 -52.13 -2.05
N VAL A 274 16.98 -51.93 -2.47
CA VAL A 274 16.31 -52.79 -3.47
C VAL A 274 17.03 -52.77 -4.82
N ALA A 275 17.46 -51.58 -5.27
CA ALA A 275 18.22 -51.42 -6.51
C ALA A 275 19.55 -52.18 -6.43
N LEU A 276 20.27 -52.10 -5.30
CA LEU A 276 21.51 -52.81 -5.06
C LEU A 276 21.28 -54.33 -5.03
N GLU A 277 20.22 -54.81 -4.38
CA GLU A 277 19.84 -56.24 -4.37
C GLU A 277 19.59 -56.74 -5.80
N GLN A 278 18.82 -56.00 -6.61
CA GLN A 278 18.56 -56.35 -8.00
C GLN A 278 19.86 -56.37 -8.83
N GLU A 279 20.74 -55.40 -8.62
CA GLU A 279 22.05 -55.35 -9.28
C GLU A 279 22.90 -56.59 -8.92
N MET A 280 22.91 -56.96 -7.65
CA MET A 280 23.62 -58.15 -7.18
C MET A 280 23.03 -59.44 -7.76
N VAL A 281 21.70 -59.55 -7.84
CA VAL A 281 21.04 -60.72 -8.48
C VAL A 281 21.38 -60.76 -9.98
N ALA A 282 21.36 -59.65 -10.67
CA ALA A 282 21.76 -59.57 -12.08
C ALA A 282 23.23 -59.96 -12.27
N ARG A 283 24.11 -59.49 -11.40
CA ARG A 283 25.54 -59.83 -11.41
C ARG A 283 25.78 -61.35 -11.18
N VAL A 284 25.05 -61.97 -10.23
CA VAL A 284 25.08 -63.43 -10.02
C VAL A 284 24.60 -64.18 -11.27
N ALA A 285 23.52 -63.68 -11.93
CA ALA A 285 23.03 -64.30 -13.18
C ALA A 285 24.05 -64.19 -14.30
N GLU A 286 24.72 -63.05 -14.46
CA GLU A 286 25.80 -62.83 -15.43
C GLU A 286 26.97 -63.73 -15.18
N MET A 287 27.39 -63.84 -13.93
CA MET A 287 28.50 -64.75 -13.57
C MET A 287 28.14 -66.23 -13.82
N LYS A 288 26.89 -66.65 -13.52
CA LYS A 288 26.41 -67.99 -13.88
C LYS A 288 26.41 -68.23 -15.39
N ALA A 289 25.96 -67.20 -16.17
CA ALA A 289 25.98 -67.29 -17.65
C ALA A 289 27.42 -67.48 -18.16
N LYS A 290 28.40 -66.74 -17.62
CA LYS A 290 29.85 -66.91 -17.96
C LYS A 290 30.38 -68.28 -17.61
N VAL A 291 29.95 -68.82 -16.45
CA VAL A 291 30.35 -70.18 -16.07
C VAL A 291 29.81 -71.25 -17.04
N VAL A 292 28.49 -71.11 -17.38
CA VAL A 292 27.87 -72.02 -18.37
C VAL A 292 28.51 -71.90 -19.75
N GLU A 293 28.88 -70.70 -20.17
CA GLU A 293 29.60 -70.47 -21.43
C GLU A 293 30.98 -71.10 -21.41
N ALA A 294 31.73 -70.94 -20.32
CA ALA A 294 33.03 -71.60 -20.14
C ALA A 294 32.91 -73.15 -20.10
N GLU A 295 31.88 -73.65 -19.40
CA GLU A 295 31.60 -75.11 -19.38
C GLU A 295 31.23 -75.63 -20.78
N ALA A 296 30.51 -74.87 -21.60
CA ALA A 296 30.16 -75.23 -22.98
C ALA A 296 31.38 -75.23 -23.91
N GLN A 297 32.41 -74.43 -23.65
CA GLN A 297 33.66 -74.45 -24.42
C GLN A 297 34.51 -75.64 -24.16
N VAL A 298 34.41 -76.31 -22.99
CA VAL A 298 35.21 -77.50 -22.65
C VAL A 298 34.95 -78.66 -23.60
N PRO A 299 33.69 -79.08 -23.89
CA PRO A 299 33.41 -80.14 -24.85
C PRO A 299 33.90 -79.80 -26.27
N LEU A 300 33.80 -78.53 -26.65
CA LEU A 300 34.28 -78.06 -27.97
C LEU A 300 35.80 -78.18 -28.05
N ALA A 301 36.53 -77.76 -27.05
CA ALA A 301 37.99 -77.88 -26.96
C ALA A 301 38.43 -79.39 -26.91
N MET A 302 37.66 -80.19 -26.23
CA MET A 302 37.90 -81.66 -26.19
C MET A 302 37.69 -82.30 -27.58
N ALA A 303 36.61 -81.95 -28.29
CA ALA A 303 36.33 -82.41 -29.67
C ALA A 303 37.43 -81.99 -30.64
N GLU A 304 37.97 -80.79 -30.46
CA GLU A 304 39.07 -80.27 -31.25
C GLU A 304 40.38 -80.98 -30.95
N ALA A 305 40.67 -81.26 -29.67
CA ALA A 305 41.84 -82.03 -29.26
C ALA A 305 41.78 -83.47 -29.76
N PHE A 306 40.60 -84.10 -29.79
CA PHE A 306 40.40 -85.43 -30.46
C PHE A 306 40.67 -85.33 -31.93
N ARG A 307 40.17 -84.32 -32.65
CA ARG A 307 40.37 -84.19 -34.09
C ARG A 307 41.83 -83.96 -34.46
N ASN A 308 42.55 -83.22 -33.62
CA ASN A 308 43.96 -82.91 -33.85
C ASN A 308 44.92 -84.02 -33.32
N GLY A 309 44.39 -85.15 -32.79
CA GLY A 309 45.17 -86.26 -32.33
C GLY A 309 45.93 -86.07 -31.02
N HIS A 310 45.62 -85.03 -30.29
CA HIS A 310 46.28 -84.68 -29.01
C HIS A 310 45.64 -85.37 -27.81
N LEU A 311 44.47 -86.02 -27.97
CA LEU A 311 43.78 -86.74 -26.88
C LEU A 311 43.38 -88.12 -27.40
N GLY A 312 43.82 -89.15 -26.63
CA GLY A 312 43.45 -90.56 -26.92
C GLY A 312 42.15 -90.97 -26.21
N VAL A 313 41.46 -92.01 -26.76
CA VAL A 313 40.21 -92.54 -26.17
C VAL A 313 40.38 -92.92 -24.68
N MET A 314 41.53 -93.48 -24.32
CA MET A 314 41.82 -93.83 -22.92
C MET A 314 42.01 -92.62 -22.01
N ASP A 315 42.51 -91.51 -22.54
CA ASP A 315 42.67 -90.27 -21.76
C ASP A 315 41.34 -89.64 -21.48
N TYR A 316 40.35 -89.74 -22.39
CA TYR A 316 38.97 -89.29 -22.14
C TYR A 316 38.31 -90.05 -20.99
N TYR A 317 38.40 -91.37 -20.96
CA TYR A 317 37.86 -92.16 -19.84
C TYR A 317 38.56 -91.86 -18.51
N ARG A 318 39.85 -91.59 -18.51
CA ARG A 318 40.57 -91.15 -17.32
C ARG A 318 40.05 -89.81 -16.82
N MET A 319 39.81 -88.86 -17.70
CA MET A 319 39.31 -87.54 -17.37
C MET A 319 37.88 -87.61 -16.88
N GLU A 320 37.02 -88.44 -17.47
CA GLU A 320 35.63 -88.64 -17.04
C GLU A 320 35.58 -89.26 -15.62
N ASN A 321 36.48 -90.21 -15.30
CA ASN A 321 36.61 -90.76 -13.96
C ASN A 321 37.06 -89.71 -12.94
N VAL A 322 38.03 -88.86 -13.29
CA VAL A 322 38.45 -87.76 -12.41
C VAL A 322 37.30 -86.73 -12.20
N LYS A 323 36.52 -86.42 -13.25
CA LYS A 323 35.36 -85.54 -13.17
C LYS A 323 34.27 -86.12 -12.28
N SER A 324 33.98 -87.41 -12.40
CA SER A 324 33.02 -88.14 -11.55
C SER A 324 33.47 -88.19 -10.08
N ASP A 325 34.76 -88.43 -9.82
CA ASP A 325 35.32 -88.39 -8.45
C ASP A 325 35.25 -86.99 -7.84
N THR A 326 35.52 -85.93 -8.65
CA THR A 326 35.44 -84.57 -8.22
C THR A 326 33.97 -84.13 -7.96
N GLN A 327 33.00 -84.57 -8.80
CA GLN A 327 31.58 -84.32 -8.58
C GLN A 327 31.10 -85.07 -7.30
N MET A 328 31.52 -86.30 -7.06
CA MET A 328 31.19 -87.06 -5.86
C MET A 328 31.72 -86.36 -4.60
N ARG A 329 32.94 -85.85 -4.62
CA ARG A 329 33.53 -85.06 -3.52
C ARG A 329 32.83 -83.77 -3.30
N SER A 330 32.41 -83.04 -4.37
CA SER A 330 31.66 -81.78 -4.26
C SER A 330 30.24 -81.98 -3.73
N SER A 331 29.58 -83.11 -4.05
CA SER A 331 28.27 -83.47 -3.50
C SER A 331 28.33 -83.83 -2.01
N ILE A 332 29.38 -84.49 -1.59
CA ILE A 332 29.63 -84.85 -0.16
C ILE A 332 29.85 -83.51 0.63
N SER A 333 30.67 -82.61 0.11
CA SER A 333 30.91 -81.28 0.78
C SER A 333 29.68 -80.36 0.84
N LYS A 334 28.72 -80.53 -0.07
CA LYS A 334 27.43 -79.77 -0.07
C LYS A 334 26.37 -80.47 0.80
N GLY A 335 26.54 -81.71 1.18
CA GLY A 335 25.61 -82.42 2.05
C GLY A 335 25.90 -82.28 3.55
N GLU A 336 26.98 -81.57 3.92
CA GLU A 336 27.35 -81.27 5.30
C GLU A 336 27.11 -79.83 5.73
N ALA A 337 26.46 -79.02 4.88
CA ALA A 337 26.07 -77.60 5.18
C ALA A 337 24.51 -77.50 5.24
#